data_9b1291ed8686eb6434c9a4927568be1c
#
_entry.id   9b1291ed8686eb6434c9a4927568be1c
#
_cell.length_a   1.000
_cell.length_b   1.000
_cell.length_c   1.000
_cell.angle_alpha   90.00
_cell.angle_beta   90.00
_cell.angle_gamma   90.00
#
_symmetry.space_group_name_H-M   'P 1'
#
loop_
_entity.id
_entity.type
_entity.pdbx_description
1 polymer ?
#
loop_
_entity_poly.entity_id
_entity_poly.type
_entity_poly.pdbx_seq_one_letter_code
_entity_poly.pdbx_strand_id
1 'polypeptide(L)'
;TDYKTGEILMHGFMNEEAFKKTIDTKEAHYYSRSRNSVWHKGKTSGWIQKVKFIRIDDDQDSVWISVDIGDGASCHVGYYSCFYRSIPLDKDISN
;
A
#
# COMPACT_ATOMS: atom_id res chain seq x y z
N THR A 1 0.40 3.81 4.13
CA THR A 1 1.20 3.98 5.35
C THR A 1 0.55 3.24 6.51
N ASP A 2 1.37 2.88 7.50
CA ASP A 2 0.88 2.29 8.75
C ASP A 2 0.27 3.41 9.61
N TYR A 3 -0.96 3.23 10.05
CA TYR A 3 -1.64 4.27 10.83
C TYR A 3 -1.02 4.49 12.21
N LYS A 4 -0.30 3.50 12.72
CA LYS A 4 0.36 3.61 14.03
C LYS A 4 1.69 4.33 13.97
N THR A 5 2.47 4.09 12.92
CA THR A 5 3.85 4.58 12.83
C THR A 5 4.04 5.66 11.77
N GLY A 6 3.16 5.74 10.80
CA GLY A 6 3.33 6.60 9.64
C GLY A 6 4.30 6.07 8.60
N GLU A 7 4.88 4.90 8.81
CA GLU A 7 5.80 4.35 7.83
C GLU A 7 5.09 4.00 6.53
N ILE A 8 5.80 4.22 5.43
CA ILE A 8 5.31 3.80 4.12
C ILE A 8 5.43 2.28 4.03
N LEU A 9 4.33 1.62 3.76
CA LEU A 9 4.30 0.17 3.68
C LEU A 9 4.48 -0.33 2.25
N MET A 10 3.82 0.29 1.30
CA MET A 10 3.88 -0.08 -0.11
C MET A 10 3.28 1.02 -0.96
N HIS A 11 3.43 0.88 -2.26
CA HIS A 11 2.65 1.68 -3.19
C HIS A 11 1.95 0.76 -4.18
N GLY A 12 0.91 1.26 -4.81
CA GLY A 12 0.17 0.48 -5.79
C GLY A 12 -0.69 1.39 -6.65
N PHE A 13 -1.45 0.78 -7.52
CA PHE A 13 -2.36 1.52 -8.40
C PHE A 13 -3.80 1.22 -8.01
N MET A 14 -4.67 2.19 -8.22
CA MET A 14 -6.11 2.03 -8.08
C MET A 14 -6.78 2.59 -9.32
N ASN A 15 -7.67 1.80 -9.90
CA ASN A 15 -8.64 2.35 -10.84
C ASN A 15 -9.89 2.72 -10.06
N GLU A 16 -10.90 3.20 -10.75
CA GLU A 16 -12.14 3.62 -10.09
C GLU A 16 -12.79 2.48 -9.33
N GLU A 17 -12.80 1.27 -9.89
CA GLU A 17 -13.38 0.10 -9.23
C GLU A 17 -12.65 -0.25 -7.94
N ALA A 18 -11.32 -0.26 -7.97
CA ALA A 18 -10.52 -0.54 -6.78
C ALA A 18 -10.75 0.50 -5.69
N PHE A 19 -10.84 1.77 -6.09
CA PHE A 19 -11.09 2.86 -5.15
C PHE A 19 -12.45 2.73 -4.50
N LYS A 20 -13.49 2.44 -5.28
CA LYS A 20 -14.84 2.27 -4.75
C LYS A 20 -14.90 1.08 -3.79
N LYS A 21 -14.28 -0.03 -4.14
CA LYS A 21 -14.24 -1.22 -3.27
C LYS A 21 -13.51 -0.93 -1.97
N THR A 22 -12.44 -0.15 -2.03
CA THR A 22 -11.71 0.25 -0.82
C THR A 22 -12.58 1.07 0.10
N ILE A 23 -13.34 2.03 -0.44
CA ILE A 23 -14.25 2.85 0.36
C ILE A 23 -15.37 2.01 0.95
N ASP A 24 -15.98 1.14 0.15
CA ASP A 24 -17.14 0.36 0.57
C ASP A 24 -16.79 -0.67 1.64
N THR A 25 -15.66 -1.36 1.48
CA THR A 25 -15.27 -2.42 2.40
C THR A 25 -14.40 -1.93 3.55
N LYS A 26 -13.78 -0.75 3.40
CA LYS A 26 -12.77 -0.23 4.32
C LYS A 26 -11.54 -1.14 4.39
N GLU A 27 -11.31 -1.91 3.34
CA GLU A 27 -10.14 -2.76 3.16
C GLU A 27 -9.50 -2.43 1.83
N ALA A 28 -8.16 -2.34 1.80
CA ALA A 28 -7.47 -1.85 0.61
C ALA A 28 -7.61 -2.81 -0.58
N HIS A 29 -8.04 -2.26 -1.69
CA HIS A 29 -8.07 -2.92 -2.99
C HIS A 29 -7.20 -2.12 -3.94
N TYR A 30 -6.49 -2.82 -4.81
CA TYR A 30 -5.58 -2.22 -5.77
C TYR A 30 -5.90 -2.72 -7.17
N TYR A 31 -5.32 -2.05 -8.15
CA TYR A 31 -5.46 -2.46 -9.55
C TYR A 31 -4.12 -2.97 -10.06
N SER A 32 -4.11 -4.17 -10.59
CA SER A 32 -2.92 -4.74 -11.23
C SER A 32 -2.93 -4.38 -12.71
N ARG A 33 -1.96 -3.57 -13.14
CA ARG A 33 -1.85 -3.19 -14.56
C ARG A 33 -1.44 -4.37 -15.43
N SER A 34 -0.59 -5.24 -14.92
CA SER A 34 -0.13 -6.39 -15.68
C SER A 34 -1.22 -7.45 -15.88
N ARG A 35 -2.08 -7.63 -14.87
CA ARG A 35 -3.19 -8.59 -14.95
C ARG A 35 -4.49 -7.96 -15.40
N ASN A 36 -4.53 -6.63 -15.49
CA ASN A 36 -5.73 -5.87 -15.83
C ASN A 36 -6.91 -6.25 -14.93
N SER A 37 -6.68 -6.31 -13.63
CA SER A 37 -7.70 -6.72 -12.67
C SER A 37 -7.52 -6.06 -11.32
N VAL A 38 -8.64 -5.91 -10.61
CA VAL A 38 -8.66 -5.44 -9.22
C VAL A 38 -8.34 -6.63 -8.30
N TRP A 39 -7.56 -6.35 -7.26
CA TRP A 39 -7.25 -7.38 -6.27
C TRP A 39 -7.39 -6.82 -4.86
N HIS A 40 -7.83 -7.69 -3.97
CA HIS A 40 -8.06 -7.37 -2.56
C HIS A 40 -6.79 -7.72 -1.79
N LYS A 41 -6.12 -6.71 -1.23
CA LYS A 41 -4.89 -6.94 -0.48
C LYS A 41 -5.17 -7.81 0.74
N GLY A 42 -4.47 -8.91 0.83
CA GLY A 42 -4.59 -9.83 1.96
C GLY A 42 -5.65 -10.91 1.82
N LYS A 43 -6.40 -10.93 0.71
CA LYS A 43 -7.45 -11.94 0.52
C LYS A 43 -6.90 -13.36 0.61
N THR A 44 -5.71 -13.59 0.05
CA THR A 44 -5.08 -14.91 0.05
C THR A 44 -4.14 -15.09 1.24
N SER A 45 -3.33 -14.08 1.54
CA SER A 45 -2.32 -14.15 2.61
C SER A 45 -2.92 -13.98 4.00
N GLY A 46 -4.08 -13.36 4.11
CA GLY A 46 -4.68 -12.98 5.38
C GLY A 46 -4.18 -11.63 5.91
N TRP A 47 -3.21 -11.00 5.24
CA TRP A 47 -2.63 -9.73 5.69
C TRP A 47 -3.40 -8.56 5.07
N ILE A 48 -4.63 -8.39 5.54
CA ILE A 48 -5.55 -7.36 5.07
C ILE A 48 -5.08 -6.00 5.57
N GLN A 49 -5.31 -4.98 4.74
CA GLN A 49 -5.04 -3.60 5.11
C GLN A 49 -6.37 -2.91 5.41
N LYS A 50 -6.68 -2.74 6.69
CA LYS A 50 -7.90 -2.06 7.11
C LYS A 50 -7.70 -0.56 7.05
N VAL A 51 -8.49 0.12 6.24
CA VAL A 51 -8.32 1.54 5.99
C VAL A 51 -8.82 2.36 7.16
N LYS A 52 -7.97 3.25 7.67
CA LYS A 52 -8.28 4.18 8.75
C LYS A 52 -8.63 5.56 8.23
N PHE A 53 -7.91 6.04 7.21
CA PHE A 53 -8.29 7.27 6.52
C PHE A 53 -7.76 7.24 5.09
N ILE A 54 -8.36 8.08 4.27
CA ILE A 54 -7.93 8.30 2.88
C ILE A 54 -7.82 9.81 2.69
N ARG A 55 -6.71 10.26 2.13
CA ARG A 55 -6.51 11.64 1.70
C ARG A 55 -6.19 11.66 0.22
N ILE A 56 -6.71 12.65 -0.46
CA ILE A 56 -6.55 12.79 -1.91
C ILE A 56 -5.56 13.92 -2.17
N ASP A 57 -4.63 13.69 -3.07
CA ASP A 57 -3.66 14.67 -3.49
C ASP A 57 -4.36 15.87 -4.17
N ASP A 58 -3.70 17.02 -4.14
CA ASP A 58 -4.24 18.26 -4.68
C ASP A 58 -4.67 18.13 -6.16
N ASP A 59 -3.88 17.41 -6.95
CA ASP A 59 -4.18 17.17 -8.37
C ASP A 59 -5.19 16.05 -8.58
N GLN A 60 -5.61 15.38 -7.52
CA GLN A 60 -6.58 14.28 -7.56
C GLN A 60 -6.11 13.09 -8.39
N ASP A 61 -4.80 12.89 -8.47
CA ASP A 61 -4.20 11.77 -9.22
C ASP A 61 -3.58 10.72 -8.32
N SER A 62 -3.52 10.96 -7.03
CA SER A 62 -3.02 9.98 -6.07
C SER A 62 -3.76 10.08 -4.76
N VAL A 63 -3.74 8.99 -4.00
CA VAL A 63 -4.37 8.94 -2.69
C VAL A 63 -3.38 8.40 -1.68
N TRP A 64 -3.49 8.91 -0.46
CA TRP A 64 -2.75 8.41 0.68
C TRP A 64 -3.73 7.65 1.55
N ILE A 65 -3.54 6.33 1.66
CA ILE A 65 -4.35 5.53 2.57
C ILE A 65 -3.50 5.14 3.79
N SER A 66 -4.09 5.37 4.96
CA SER A 66 -3.49 4.97 6.22
C SER A 66 -4.22 3.72 6.69
N VAL A 67 -3.48 2.66 6.97
CA VAL A 67 -4.07 1.35 7.19
C VAL A 67 -3.58 0.71 8.49
N ASP A 68 -4.43 -0.13 9.06
CA ASP A 68 -4.08 -1.02 10.16
C ASP A 68 -3.82 -2.40 9.57
N ILE A 69 -2.60 -2.89 9.72
CA ILE A 69 -2.21 -4.21 9.21
C ILE A 69 -2.12 -5.24 10.33
N GLY A 70 -2.44 -4.84 11.56
CA GLY A 70 -2.30 -5.74 12.71
C GLY A 70 -0.86 -6.20 12.85
N ASP A 71 -0.67 -7.52 12.95
CA ASP A 71 0.65 -8.14 13.01
C ASP A 71 1.13 -8.62 11.63
N GLY A 72 0.47 -8.16 10.56
CA GLY A 72 0.77 -8.60 9.21
C GLY A 72 1.95 -7.90 8.58
N ALA A 73 2.14 -8.19 7.30
CA ALA A 73 3.19 -7.59 6.48
C ALA A 73 2.59 -7.07 5.19
N SER A 74 3.22 -6.05 4.60
CA SER A 74 2.77 -5.51 3.33
C SER A 74 3.51 -6.12 2.15
N CYS A 75 4.74 -6.56 2.35
CA CYS A 75 5.54 -7.17 1.31
C CYS A 75 5.15 -8.63 1.13
N HIS A 76 5.01 -9.08 -0.13
CA HIS A 76 4.61 -10.45 -0.43
C HIS A 76 5.62 -11.51 0.05
N VAL A 77 6.86 -11.10 0.34
CA VAL A 77 7.86 -12.01 0.92
C VAL A 77 7.88 -11.95 2.45
N GLY A 78 6.96 -11.23 3.08
CA GLY A 78 6.76 -11.24 4.53
C GLY A 78 7.40 -10.09 5.29
N TYR A 79 8.04 -9.14 4.63
CA TYR A 79 8.57 -7.96 5.31
C TYR A 79 7.45 -7.01 5.69
N TYR A 80 7.64 -6.31 6.81
CA TYR A 80 6.70 -5.30 7.30
C TYR A 80 6.39 -4.26 6.22
N SER A 81 7.41 -3.75 5.54
CA SER A 81 7.27 -2.77 4.46
C SER A 81 7.91 -3.30 3.20
N CYS A 82 7.32 -2.95 2.05
CA CYS A 82 7.95 -3.20 0.77
C CYS A 82 9.22 -2.37 0.57
N PHE A 83 9.36 -1.29 1.32
CA PHE A 83 10.52 -0.40 1.25
C PHE A 83 11.56 -0.80 2.31
N TYR A 84 12.01 -2.05 2.26
CA TYR A 84 12.94 -2.59 3.25
C TYR A 84 14.41 -2.50 2.86
N ARG A 85 14.69 -2.10 1.62
CA ARG A 85 16.06 -1.95 1.15
C ARG A 85 16.43 -0.48 1.04
N SER A 86 17.66 -0.15 1.38
CA SER A 86 18.15 1.22 1.33
C SER A 86 19.27 1.35 0.33
N ILE A 87 19.37 2.52 -0.27
CA ILE A 87 20.49 2.89 -1.11
C ILE A 87 21.31 3.92 -0.33
N PRO A 88 22.57 3.65 -0.03
CA PRO A 88 23.41 4.61 0.67
C PRO A 88 23.57 5.88 -0.17
N LEU A 89 23.47 7.04 0.48
CA LEU A 89 23.57 8.32 -0.20
C LEU A 89 24.86 9.05 0.13
N ASP A 90 25.80 8.38 0.78
CA ASP A 90 27.08 8.94 1.05
C ASP A 90 28.01 8.79 -0.17
N LYS A 91 29.22 9.30 -0.05
CA LYS A 91 30.19 9.30 -1.15
C LYS A 91 30.58 7.88 -1.60
N ASP A 92 30.37 6.89 -0.78
CA ASP A 92 30.78 5.53 -1.09
C ASP A 92 29.94 4.91 -2.20
N ILE A 93 28.71 5.40 -2.38
CA ILE A 93 27.85 4.91 -3.45
C ILE A 93 28.41 5.25 -4.83
N SER A 94 29.21 6.30 -4.93
CA SER A 94 29.79 6.74 -6.20
C SER A 94 31.01 5.92 -6.61
N ASN A 95 31.48 5.07 -5.75
CA ASN A 95 32.61 4.21 -6.01
C ASN A 95 32.17 2.88 -6.55
#